data_588bd56c8369593789a9182f3babff4b
#
_entry.id   588bd56c8369593789a9182f3babff4b
#
_cell.length_a   1.000
_cell.length_b   1.000
_cell.length_c   1.000
_cell.angle_alpha   90.00
_cell.angle_beta   90.00
_cell.angle_gamma   90.00
#
_symmetry.space_group_name_H-M   'P 1'
#
loop_
_entity.id
_entity.type
_entity.pdbx_description
1 polymer ?
#
loop_
_entity_poly.entity_id
_entity_poly.type
_entity_poly.pdbx_seq_one_letter_code
_entity_poly.pdbx_strand_id
1 'polypeptide(L)'
;MQDFRFPELDALLTMQDLKPEDCYTRELNPLSSPLVHVKLPSETHAKFLSQRGILVKGVYEVWGHGHTYAALVESVDAFAEKDTVVSDASLSWKIQVDAFGLKLSMEEQTARRENFRHVLPFAGPVEMKNPALTFLILEDIGVDQQKTTPDRIFFLRALAGGEKNRGRGGARDLVDAQTLKRREYIGPTSMDAEMALIMCNMALVQPGSLVIDPFVGTGSVLVPCTTFGGICFGTDIDSRVLHGKAGKSIKSNFDQYKLRVPDLIRADNSRSPLRCPHYFDAVVCDPPYGIRAGARKSGRYVDYISLLFHSFSTRLCAGQLDRAATAAGVCFLRPETN
;
A
#
# COMPACT_ATOMS: atom_id res chain seq x y z
N MET A 1 -4.74 -1.21 -10.50
CA MET A 1 -4.20 -0.76 -9.20
C MET A 1 -4.88 0.48 -8.62
N GLN A 2 -5.33 1.44 -9.44
CA GLN A 2 -6.02 2.64 -8.91
C GLN A 2 -7.25 2.32 -8.05
N ASP A 3 -7.99 1.26 -8.38
CA ASP A 3 -9.19 0.85 -7.64
C ASP A 3 -8.91 0.42 -6.19
N PHE A 4 -7.67 -0.03 -5.90
CA PHE A 4 -7.26 -0.43 -4.56
C PHE A 4 -6.74 0.71 -3.69
N ARG A 5 -6.63 1.94 -4.21
CA ARG A 5 -6.04 3.07 -3.50
C ARG A 5 -6.79 3.41 -2.21
N PHE A 6 -8.12 3.49 -2.29
CA PHE A 6 -8.93 3.75 -1.10
C PHE A 6 -9.08 2.52 -0.20
N PRO A 7 -9.38 1.32 -0.70
CA PRO A 7 -9.40 0.12 0.14
C PRO A 7 -8.09 -0.11 0.92
N GLU A 8 -6.92 0.13 0.31
CA GLU A 8 -5.66 0.04 1.04
C GLU A 8 -5.55 1.15 2.10
N LEU A 9 -5.91 2.39 1.77
CA LEU A 9 -5.89 3.51 2.72
C LEU A 9 -6.82 3.25 3.91
N ASP A 10 -8.05 2.79 3.66
CA ASP A 10 -9.01 2.43 4.70
C ASP A 10 -8.43 1.38 5.65
N ALA A 11 -7.81 0.32 5.10
CA ALA A 11 -7.15 -0.71 5.88
C ALA A 11 -5.99 -0.16 6.74
N LEU A 12 -5.16 0.71 6.16
CA LEU A 12 -4.04 1.32 6.86
C LEU A 12 -4.48 2.27 7.99
N LEU A 13 -5.56 3.01 7.81
CA LEU A 13 -6.15 3.84 8.86
C LEU A 13 -6.75 2.97 9.97
N THR A 14 -7.48 1.91 9.60
CA THR A 14 -8.05 0.95 10.55
C THR A 14 -6.97 0.27 11.40
N MET A 15 -5.79 -0.07 10.83
CA MET A 15 -4.66 -0.63 11.58
C MET A 15 -4.11 0.33 12.65
N GLN A 16 -4.44 1.61 12.56
CA GLN A 16 -4.02 2.64 13.49
C GLN A 16 -5.17 3.09 14.41
N ASP A 17 -6.25 2.28 14.50
CA ASP A 17 -7.45 2.56 15.26
C ASP A 17 -8.17 3.85 14.84
N LEU A 18 -7.97 4.27 13.58
CA LEU A 18 -8.64 5.42 12.99
C LEU A 18 -9.82 4.96 12.12
N LYS A 19 -10.92 5.72 12.18
CA LYS A 19 -12.05 5.50 11.29
C LYS A 19 -11.81 6.24 9.97
N PRO A 20 -11.82 5.55 8.82
CA PRO A 20 -11.57 6.17 7.53
C PRO A 20 -12.48 7.37 7.23
N GLU A 21 -13.76 7.28 7.58
CA GLU A 21 -14.77 8.32 7.38
C GLU A 21 -14.49 9.62 8.16
N ASP A 22 -13.75 9.54 9.29
CA ASP A 22 -13.32 10.69 10.06
C ASP A 22 -12.04 11.33 9.49
N CYS A 23 -11.27 10.55 8.70
CA CYS A 23 -9.99 10.95 8.16
C CYS A 23 -10.11 11.61 6.79
N TYR A 24 -11.00 11.13 5.92
CA TYR A 24 -11.16 11.68 4.57
C TYR A 24 -12.53 11.38 3.97
N THR A 25 -12.91 12.14 2.93
CA THR A 25 -14.12 11.89 2.13
C THR A 25 -13.73 11.62 0.68
N ARG A 26 -14.40 10.65 0.03
CA ARG A 26 -14.10 10.24 -1.35
C ARG A 26 -14.47 11.34 -2.36
N GLU A 27 -15.50 12.12 -2.08
CA GLU A 27 -15.98 13.21 -2.95
C GLU A 27 -14.91 14.29 -3.17
N LEU A 28 -14.09 14.57 -2.14
CA LEU A 28 -13.00 15.54 -2.21
C LEU A 28 -11.71 14.96 -2.81
N ASN A 29 -11.68 13.65 -3.05
CA ASN A 29 -10.51 12.90 -3.48
C ASN A 29 -10.78 12.09 -4.75
N PRO A 30 -10.93 12.73 -5.92
CA PRO A 30 -11.26 12.02 -7.15
C PRO A 30 -10.14 11.06 -7.58
N LEU A 31 -10.49 9.94 -8.19
CA LEU A 31 -9.52 8.97 -8.71
C LEU A 31 -8.62 9.54 -9.82
N SER A 32 -9.05 10.61 -10.48
CA SER A 32 -8.26 11.31 -11.50
C SER A 32 -7.07 12.09 -10.95
N SER A 33 -7.10 12.48 -9.66
CA SER A 33 -5.96 13.12 -8.99
C SER A 33 -5.09 12.09 -8.26
N PRO A 34 -3.76 12.22 -8.29
CA PRO A 34 -2.85 11.37 -7.51
C PRO A 34 -2.87 11.70 -6.02
N LEU A 35 -3.47 12.83 -5.65
CA LEU A 35 -3.49 13.35 -4.30
C LEU A 35 -4.71 12.85 -3.53
N VAL A 36 -4.50 12.54 -2.25
CA VAL A 36 -5.56 12.26 -1.30
C VAL A 36 -5.36 13.14 -0.07
N HIS A 37 -6.36 13.94 0.26
CA HIS A 37 -6.36 14.76 1.46
C HIS A 37 -6.86 13.93 2.64
N VAL A 38 -5.99 13.75 3.64
CA VAL A 38 -6.27 12.94 4.83
C VAL A 38 -5.98 13.75 6.09
N LYS A 39 -6.90 13.73 7.05
CA LYS A 39 -6.68 14.28 8.39
C LYS A 39 -6.07 13.20 9.26
N LEU A 40 -4.90 13.45 9.80
CA LEU A 40 -4.19 12.51 10.67
C LEU A 40 -3.92 13.16 12.03
N PRO A 41 -4.03 12.41 13.14
CA PRO A 41 -3.82 12.95 14.49
C PRO A 41 -2.37 13.37 14.78
N SER A 42 -1.38 12.73 14.10
CA SER A 42 0.05 13.02 14.32
C SER A 42 0.92 12.58 13.16
N GLU A 43 2.18 13.05 13.14
CA GLU A 43 3.21 12.59 12.20
C GLU A 43 3.52 11.08 12.30
N THR A 44 3.29 10.46 13.46
CA THR A 44 3.49 9.01 13.63
C THR A 44 2.55 8.23 12.71
N HIS A 45 1.29 8.66 12.59
CA HIS A 45 0.32 8.06 11.67
C HIS A 45 0.75 8.26 10.20
N ALA A 46 1.27 9.44 9.87
CA ALA A 46 1.80 9.72 8.53
C ALA A 46 2.99 8.80 8.19
N LYS A 47 3.92 8.61 9.12
CA LYS A 47 5.06 7.70 8.96
C LYS A 47 4.61 6.26 8.75
N PHE A 48 3.62 5.80 9.51
CA PHE A 48 3.05 4.46 9.33
C PHE A 48 2.45 4.28 7.92
N LEU A 49 1.65 5.23 7.44
CA LEU A 49 1.10 5.17 6.08
C LEU A 49 2.20 5.03 5.02
N SER A 50 3.29 5.77 5.15
CA SER A 50 4.41 5.69 4.22
C SER A 50 5.20 4.38 4.33
N GLN A 51 5.38 3.86 5.55
CA GLN A 51 6.14 2.62 5.80
C GLN A 51 5.39 1.36 5.42
N ARG A 52 4.06 1.43 5.37
CA ARG A 52 3.20 0.28 5.16
C ARG A 52 2.46 0.31 3.81
N GLY A 53 2.07 1.49 3.33
CA GLY A 53 1.27 1.66 2.12
C GLY A 53 2.06 1.36 0.85
N ILE A 54 1.57 0.43 0.05
CA ILE A 54 2.17 0.03 -1.21
C ILE A 54 1.82 1.04 -2.32
N LEU A 55 0.60 1.58 -2.28
CA LEU A 55 0.14 2.60 -3.23
C LEU A 55 0.41 4.03 -2.75
N VAL A 56 0.99 4.19 -1.55
CA VAL A 56 1.39 5.48 -0.99
C VAL A 56 2.80 5.84 -1.46
N LYS A 57 2.94 6.90 -2.25
CA LYS A 57 4.24 7.40 -2.73
C LYS A 57 4.97 8.24 -1.68
N GLY A 58 4.23 9.02 -0.91
CA GLY A 58 4.73 9.85 0.17
C GLY A 58 3.61 10.51 0.93
N VAL A 59 3.88 10.95 2.14
CA VAL A 59 2.94 11.66 3.00
C VAL A 59 3.51 13.03 3.33
N TYR A 60 2.70 14.05 3.12
CA TYR A 60 3.12 15.45 3.18
C TYR A 60 2.14 16.25 4.04
N GLU A 61 2.67 17.20 4.78
CA GLU A 61 1.90 18.25 5.43
C GLU A 61 1.64 19.38 4.43
N VAL A 62 0.42 19.87 4.37
CA VAL A 62 0.02 20.98 3.48
C VAL A 62 0.30 22.29 4.18
N TRP A 63 1.26 23.08 3.69
CA TRP A 63 1.55 24.42 4.17
C TRP A 63 0.74 25.47 3.42
N GLY A 64 0.37 25.19 2.18
CA GLY A 64 -0.48 26.06 1.39
C GLY A 64 -0.97 25.40 0.11
N HIS A 65 -2.02 25.95 -0.45
CA HIS A 65 -2.57 25.53 -1.75
C HIS A 65 -3.24 26.71 -2.48
N GLY A 66 -3.34 26.60 -3.79
CA GLY A 66 -4.00 27.61 -4.61
C GLY A 66 -4.21 27.15 -6.04
N HIS A 67 -4.98 27.91 -6.81
CA HIS A 67 -5.12 27.73 -8.25
C HIS A 67 -4.09 28.52 -9.07
N THR A 68 -3.43 29.48 -8.41
CA THR A 68 -2.36 30.29 -8.97
C THR A 68 -1.20 30.39 -7.98
N TYR A 69 -0.02 30.75 -8.45
CA TYR A 69 1.14 30.96 -7.58
C TYR A 69 0.93 32.11 -6.59
N ALA A 70 0.23 33.18 -6.98
CA ALA A 70 -0.10 34.27 -6.07
C ALA A 70 -0.95 33.78 -4.88
N ALA A 71 -2.05 33.06 -5.15
CA ALA A 71 -2.89 32.49 -4.11
C ALA A 71 -2.15 31.45 -3.25
N LEU A 72 -1.27 30.67 -3.85
CA LEU A 72 -0.43 29.73 -3.11
C LEU A 72 0.52 30.43 -2.14
N VAL A 73 1.18 31.50 -2.59
CA VAL A 73 2.11 32.29 -1.77
C VAL A 73 1.37 32.91 -0.57
N GLU A 74 0.20 33.49 -0.79
CA GLU A 74 -0.66 34.02 0.29
C GLU A 74 -1.05 32.92 1.28
N SER A 75 -1.42 31.74 0.78
CA SER A 75 -1.78 30.59 1.62
C SER A 75 -0.61 30.09 2.47
N VAL A 76 0.60 30.06 1.92
CA VAL A 76 1.84 29.69 2.65
C VAL A 76 2.21 30.77 3.66
N ASP A 77 2.03 32.04 3.32
CA ASP A 77 2.33 33.14 4.22
C ASP A 77 1.43 33.13 5.46
N ALA A 78 0.19 32.72 5.31
CA ALA A 78 -0.78 32.57 6.40
C ALA A 78 -0.56 31.31 7.27
N PHE A 79 0.38 30.42 6.92
CA PHE A 79 0.61 29.18 7.69
C PHE A 79 1.27 29.50 9.04
N ALA A 80 0.56 29.20 10.14
CA ALA A 80 0.90 29.66 11.49
C ALA A 80 2.27 29.18 12.01
N GLU A 81 2.68 27.96 11.64
CA GLU A 81 3.93 27.36 12.15
C GLU A 81 5.16 27.71 11.28
N LYS A 82 4.96 28.41 10.17
CA LYS A 82 5.98 28.74 9.19
C LYS A 82 7.21 29.39 9.83
N ASP A 83 7.02 30.43 10.61
CA ASP A 83 8.10 31.26 11.15
C ASP A 83 9.02 30.50 12.10
N THR A 84 8.48 29.57 12.87
CA THR A 84 9.26 28.69 13.76
C THR A 84 10.22 27.81 12.97
N VAL A 85 9.76 27.23 11.86
CA VAL A 85 10.57 26.31 11.04
C VAL A 85 11.59 27.07 10.20
N VAL A 86 11.18 28.22 9.63
CA VAL A 86 12.03 29.02 8.73
C VAL A 86 13.18 29.71 9.47
N SER A 87 12.95 30.13 10.71
CA SER A 87 13.96 30.83 11.54
C SER A 87 15.01 29.90 12.16
N ASP A 88 14.82 28.57 12.13
CA ASP A 88 15.78 27.63 12.72
C ASP A 88 17.00 27.41 11.80
N ALA A 89 18.09 28.08 12.13
CA ALA A 89 19.34 27.99 11.38
C ALA A 89 20.03 26.61 11.46
N SER A 90 19.61 25.72 12.36
CA SER A 90 20.16 24.37 12.49
C SER A 90 19.56 23.39 11.47
N LEU A 91 18.40 23.72 10.88
CA LEU A 91 17.68 22.86 9.96
C LEU A 91 18.14 23.10 8.51
N SER A 92 18.83 22.14 7.94
CA SER A 92 19.10 22.17 6.50
C SER A 92 17.85 21.83 5.70
N TRP A 93 17.71 22.42 4.52
CA TRP A 93 16.49 22.31 3.74
C TRP A 93 16.73 22.22 2.22
N LYS A 94 15.71 21.72 1.52
CA LYS A 94 15.59 21.84 0.05
C LYS A 94 14.13 22.01 -0.35
N ILE A 95 13.91 22.63 -1.52
CA ILE A 95 12.61 22.70 -2.18
C ILE A 95 12.71 21.95 -3.50
N GLN A 96 11.90 20.90 -3.65
CA GLN A 96 11.68 20.19 -4.88
C GLN A 96 10.48 20.76 -5.62
N VAL A 97 10.45 20.64 -6.94
CA VAL A 97 9.29 20.99 -7.76
C VAL A 97 8.95 19.79 -8.63
N ASP A 98 7.71 19.38 -8.64
CA ASP A 98 7.19 18.30 -9.46
C ASP A 98 5.82 18.69 -10.04
N ALA A 99 5.46 18.12 -11.16
CA ALA A 99 4.16 18.32 -11.78
C ALA A 99 3.56 16.96 -12.17
N PHE A 100 2.32 16.73 -11.74
CA PHE A 100 1.58 15.56 -12.16
C PHE A 100 0.95 15.82 -13.53
N GLY A 101 1.35 15.03 -14.51
CA GLY A 101 0.91 15.15 -15.90
C GLY A 101 1.88 15.90 -16.83
N LEU A 102 2.91 16.56 -16.29
CA LEU A 102 3.89 17.32 -17.09
C LEU A 102 5.31 17.16 -16.54
N LYS A 103 6.30 17.20 -17.42
CA LYS A 103 7.71 17.22 -17.03
C LYS A 103 8.25 18.64 -17.13
N LEU A 104 8.68 19.20 -16.02
CA LEU A 104 9.24 20.54 -15.93
C LEU A 104 10.76 20.56 -16.21
N SER A 105 11.23 21.55 -16.95
CA SER A 105 12.65 21.86 -17.12
C SER A 105 13.26 22.41 -15.83
N MET A 106 14.60 22.45 -15.75
CA MET A 106 15.29 23.03 -14.60
C MET A 106 15.03 24.53 -14.44
N GLU A 107 14.89 25.26 -15.55
CA GLU A 107 14.58 26.69 -15.55
C GLU A 107 13.18 26.94 -14.99
N GLU A 108 12.20 26.17 -15.44
CA GLU A 108 10.84 26.22 -14.94
C GLU A 108 10.76 25.92 -13.44
N GLN A 109 11.45 24.86 -12.98
CA GLN A 109 11.51 24.53 -11.57
C GLN A 109 12.14 25.64 -10.73
N THR A 110 13.18 26.32 -11.25
CA THR A 110 13.82 27.45 -10.59
C THR A 110 12.86 28.62 -10.48
N ALA A 111 12.18 29.00 -11.56
CA ALA A 111 11.18 30.05 -11.56
C ALA A 111 10.06 29.81 -10.53
N ARG A 112 9.61 28.54 -10.36
CA ARG A 112 8.58 28.19 -9.35
C ARG A 112 9.10 28.41 -7.92
N ARG A 113 10.36 28.05 -7.63
CA ARG A 113 10.97 28.24 -6.31
C ARG A 113 11.14 29.71 -5.95
N GLU A 114 11.48 30.56 -6.91
CA GLU A 114 11.69 31.99 -6.68
C GLU A 114 10.44 32.71 -6.15
N ASN A 115 9.23 32.22 -6.43
CA ASN A 115 8.00 32.80 -5.89
C ASN A 115 7.96 32.81 -4.34
N PHE A 116 8.72 31.91 -3.69
CA PHE A 116 8.68 31.74 -2.22
C PHE A 116 9.84 32.43 -1.51
N ARG A 117 10.77 33.05 -2.21
CA ARG A 117 11.99 33.62 -1.65
C ARG A 117 11.72 34.64 -0.53
N HIS A 118 10.65 35.44 -0.68
CA HIS A 118 10.31 36.49 0.28
C HIS A 118 9.42 35.99 1.42
N VAL A 119 8.69 34.92 1.20
CA VAL A 119 7.75 34.35 2.17
C VAL A 119 8.42 33.31 3.06
N LEU A 120 9.45 32.62 2.55
CA LEU A 120 10.19 31.57 3.25
C LEU A 120 11.69 31.91 3.30
N PRO A 121 12.11 32.92 4.11
CA PRO A 121 13.51 33.29 4.27
C PRO A 121 14.22 32.31 5.21
N PHE A 122 14.44 31.07 4.76
CA PHE A 122 15.08 30.02 5.57
C PHE A 122 16.45 30.46 6.07
N ALA A 123 16.65 30.39 7.40
CA ALA A 123 17.91 30.73 8.04
C ALA A 123 18.98 29.61 7.94
N GLY A 124 18.54 28.36 7.78
CA GLY A 124 19.41 27.20 7.68
C GLY A 124 20.04 27.00 6.29
N PRO A 125 21.02 26.12 6.16
CA PRO A 125 21.72 25.86 4.89
C PRO A 125 20.89 25.05 3.91
N VAL A 126 21.10 25.27 2.61
CA VAL A 126 20.57 24.41 1.54
C VAL A 126 21.38 23.11 1.47
N GLU A 127 20.72 21.96 1.59
CA GLU A 127 21.34 20.63 1.49
C GLU A 127 20.55 19.75 0.51
N MET A 128 21.19 19.37 -0.61
CA MET A 128 20.50 18.65 -1.68
C MET A 128 20.40 17.14 -1.47
N LYS A 129 21.33 16.54 -0.69
CA LYS A 129 21.38 15.08 -0.57
C LYS A 129 20.59 14.55 0.62
N ASN A 130 20.83 15.07 1.82
CA ASN A 130 20.19 14.61 3.05
C ASN A 130 19.74 15.81 3.91
N PRO A 131 18.84 16.67 3.43
CA PRO A 131 18.36 17.79 4.23
C PRO A 131 17.54 17.30 5.43
N ALA A 132 17.51 18.12 6.46
CA ALA A 132 16.62 17.93 7.61
C ALA A 132 15.16 18.10 7.19
N LEU A 133 14.89 19.07 6.30
CA LEU A 133 13.57 19.38 5.77
C LEU A 133 13.55 19.28 4.25
N THR A 134 12.54 18.60 3.73
CA THR A 134 12.24 18.62 2.30
C THR A 134 10.87 19.20 2.07
N PHE A 135 10.81 20.21 1.23
CA PHE A 135 9.59 20.80 0.73
C PHE A 135 9.36 20.37 -0.72
N LEU A 136 8.10 20.31 -1.11
CA LEU A 136 7.67 19.98 -2.46
C LEU A 136 6.64 21.01 -2.93
N ILE A 137 6.93 21.69 -4.05
CA ILE A 137 5.92 22.39 -4.83
C ILE A 137 5.37 21.38 -5.82
N LEU A 138 4.07 21.07 -5.71
CA LEU A 138 3.42 20.09 -6.56
C LEU A 138 2.32 20.74 -7.39
N GLU A 139 2.46 20.72 -8.71
CA GLU A 139 1.44 21.13 -9.67
C GLU A 139 0.57 19.93 -10.06
N ASP A 140 -0.73 19.98 -9.79
CA ASP A 140 -1.70 18.99 -10.25
C ASP A 140 -2.31 19.45 -11.57
N ILE A 141 -1.76 18.99 -12.68
CA ILE A 141 -2.21 19.31 -14.05
C ILE A 141 -3.28 18.32 -14.51
N GLY A 142 -3.36 17.16 -13.84
CA GLY A 142 -4.27 16.08 -14.18
C GLY A 142 -3.70 15.11 -15.22
N VAL A 143 -4.56 14.31 -15.79
CA VAL A 143 -4.19 13.24 -16.76
C VAL A 143 -4.35 13.65 -18.22
N ASP A 144 -4.90 14.83 -18.49
CA ASP A 144 -5.08 15.36 -19.84
C ASP A 144 -3.74 15.85 -20.39
N GLN A 145 -3.18 15.13 -21.38
CA GLN A 145 -1.89 15.44 -22.00
C GLN A 145 -1.87 16.77 -22.78
N GLN A 146 -3.02 17.35 -23.08
CA GLN A 146 -3.09 18.65 -23.78
C GLN A 146 -3.06 19.83 -22.80
N LYS A 147 -3.25 19.58 -21.52
CA LYS A 147 -3.27 20.60 -20.49
C LYS A 147 -1.87 20.94 -20.00
N THR A 148 -1.56 22.22 -19.96
CA THR A 148 -0.27 22.74 -19.49
C THR A 148 -0.37 23.58 -18.23
N THR A 149 -1.59 23.96 -17.83
CA THR A 149 -1.85 24.76 -16.63
C THR A 149 -2.37 23.87 -15.51
N PRO A 150 -1.86 24.04 -14.27
CA PRO A 150 -2.33 23.25 -13.15
C PRO A 150 -3.73 23.65 -12.71
N ASP A 151 -4.52 22.66 -12.29
CA ASP A 151 -5.81 22.88 -11.62
C ASP A 151 -5.61 23.37 -10.19
N ARG A 152 -4.58 22.82 -9.54
CA ARG A 152 -4.21 23.12 -8.17
C ARG A 152 -2.70 23.06 -8.03
N ILE A 153 -2.17 23.91 -7.15
CA ILE A 153 -0.76 23.95 -6.79
C ILE A 153 -0.68 23.85 -5.27
N PHE A 154 0.26 23.06 -4.79
CA PHE A 154 0.46 22.82 -3.36
C PHE A 154 1.89 23.14 -2.97
N PHE A 155 2.07 23.71 -1.77
CA PHE A 155 3.35 23.76 -1.08
C PHE A 155 3.28 22.81 0.12
N LEU A 156 4.17 21.81 0.13
CA LEU A 156 4.08 20.64 0.96
C LEU A 156 5.39 20.44 1.73
N ARG A 157 5.32 20.10 3.03
CA ARG A 157 6.46 19.61 3.81
C ARG A 157 6.41 18.08 3.83
N ALA A 158 7.48 17.41 3.42
CA ALA A 158 7.55 15.96 3.47
C ALA A 158 7.63 15.46 4.91
N LEU A 159 6.71 14.58 5.30
CA LEU A 159 6.69 13.90 6.60
C LEU A 159 7.32 12.52 6.52
N ALA A 160 7.05 11.79 5.45
CA ALA A 160 7.58 10.45 5.25
C ALA A 160 7.48 10.01 3.79
N GLY A 161 8.44 9.20 3.32
CA GLY A 161 8.47 8.66 1.94
C GLY A 161 8.88 9.69 0.90
N GLY A 162 8.85 9.31 -0.35
CA GLY A 162 8.98 10.21 -1.52
C GLY A 162 10.35 10.82 -1.82
N GLU A 163 11.20 10.94 -0.83
CA GLU A 163 12.39 11.78 -0.92
C GLU A 163 13.59 11.16 -1.62
N LYS A 164 13.85 9.89 -1.39
CA LYS A 164 15.16 9.34 -1.71
C LYS A 164 15.36 8.96 -3.15
N ASN A 165 14.33 8.69 -3.96
CA ASN A 165 14.52 8.29 -5.36
C ASN A 165 13.25 8.36 -6.23
N ARG A 166 12.55 9.48 -6.32
CA ARG A 166 11.42 9.67 -7.26
C ARG A 166 10.38 8.52 -7.19
N GLY A 167 9.93 8.15 -5.99
CA GLY A 167 8.96 7.09 -5.78
C GLY A 167 9.53 5.79 -5.24
N ARG A 168 10.80 5.76 -4.84
CA ARG A 168 11.40 4.69 -4.05
C ARG A 168 11.49 5.14 -2.59
N GLY A 169 11.30 4.20 -1.68
CA GLY A 169 11.28 4.40 -0.24
C GLY A 169 10.01 3.84 0.39
N GLY A 170 10.06 3.58 1.68
CA GLY A 170 8.94 3.00 2.41
C GLY A 170 8.59 1.58 1.95
N ALA A 171 7.33 1.22 2.08
CA ALA A 171 6.86 -0.12 1.75
C ALA A 171 6.95 -0.46 0.25
N ARG A 172 7.02 0.55 -0.63
CA ARG A 172 7.13 0.30 -2.06
C ARG A 172 8.44 -0.40 -2.47
N ASP A 173 9.51 -0.25 -1.69
CA ASP A 173 10.76 -0.98 -1.91
C ASP A 173 10.58 -2.50 -1.77
N LEU A 174 9.58 -2.95 -1.00
CA LEU A 174 9.23 -4.36 -0.87
C LEU A 174 8.73 -4.96 -2.19
N VAL A 175 8.07 -4.19 -3.04
CA VAL A 175 7.60 -4.63 -4.36
C VAL A 175 8.79 -5.05 -5.22
N ASP A 176 9.83 -4.19 -5.26
CA ASP A 176 11.06 -4.48 -6.01
C ASP A 176 11.86 -5.64 -5.38
N ALA A 177 11.89 -5.70 -4.04
CA ALA A 177 12.61 -6.75 -3.33
C ALA A 177 11.96 -8.13 -3.51
N GLN A 178 10.63 -8.20 -3.54
CA GLN A 178 9.87 -9.44 -3.60
C GLN A 178 9.35 -9.80 -5.00
N THR A 179 9.79 -9.06 -6.04
CA THR A 179 9.36 -9.33 -7.42
C THR A 179 9.58 -10.80 -7.81
N LEU A 180 8.64 -11.36 -8.57
CA LEU A 180 8.73 -12.75 -9.06
C LEU A 180 9.99 -13.01 -9.88
N LYS A 181 10.55 -11.98 -10.54
CA LYS A 181 11.80 -12.08 -11.33
C LYS A 181 13.01 -12.48 -10.49
N ARG A 182 13.01 -12.21 -9.20
CA ARG A 182 14.10 -12.52 -8.26
C ARG A 182 13.80 -13.71 -7.36
N ARG A 183 12.55 -14.20 -7.37
CA ARG A 183 12.10 -15.28 -6.48
C ARG A 183 12.63 -16.63 -6.98
N GLU A 184 13.16 -17.44 -6.07
CA GLU A 184 13.77 -18.71 -6.42
C GLU A 184 12.77 -19.78 -6.87
N TYR A 185 11.63 -19.87 -6.20
CA TYR A 185 10.58 -20.83 -6.49
C TYR A 185 9.31 -20.12 -6.93
N ILE A 186 8.95 -20.29 -8.19
CA ILE A 186 7.75 -19.72 -8.81
C ILE A 186 6.98 -20.78 -9.58
N GLY A 187 5.68 -20.58 -9.74
CA GLY A 187 4.78 -21.39 -10.56
C GLY A 187 4.00 -20.51 -11.56
N PRO A 188 3.27 -21.13 -12.47
CA PRO A 188 2.49 -20.42 -13.49
C PRO A 188 1.41 -19.50 -12.93
N THR A 189 0.98 -19.75 -11.69
CA THR A 189 -0.07 -19.02 -10.98
C THR A 189 0.48 -18.23 -9.80
N SER A 190 1.80 -18.00 -9.74
CA SER A 190 2.38 -17.17 -8.66
C SER A 190 1.88 -15.75 -8.77
N MET A 191 1.36 -15.23 -7.66
CA MET A 191 0.84 -13.87 -7.59
C MET A 191 1.95 -12.83 -7.61
N ASP A 192 1.72 -11.72 -8.30
CA ASP A 192 2.61 -10.57 -8.30
C ASP A 192 2.81 -9.98 -6.91
N ALA A 193 4.03 -9.51 -6.64
CA ALA A 193 4.42 -8.99 -5.32
C ALA A 193 3.62 -7.77 -4.90
N GLU A 194 3.34 -6.83 -5.82
CA GLU A 194 2.58 -5.62 -5.51
C GLU A 194 1.17 -5.97 -5.06
N MET A 195 0.49 -6.85 -5.82
CA MET A 195 -0.85 -7.31 -5.47
C MET A 195 -0.87 -8.05 -4.13
N ALA A 196 0.05 -8.99 -3.92
CA ALA A 196 0.11 -9.76 -2.69
C ALA A 196 0.38 -8.89 -1.45
N LEU A 197 1.21 -7.84 -1.57
CA LEU A 197 1.44 -6.86 -0.50
C LEU A 197 0.20 -6.03 -0.19
N ILE A 198 -0.54 -5.57 -1.22
CA ILE A 198 -1.81 -4.85 -1.05
C ILE A 198 -2.84 -5.76 -0.36
N MET A 199 -2.93 -7.03 -0.76
CA MET A 199 -3.82 -8.00 -0.12
C MET A 199 -3.53 -8.14 1.38
N CYS A 200 -2.26 -8.19 1.77
CA CYS A 200 -1.88 -8.26 3.18
C CYS A 200 -2.31 -7.00 3.95
N ASN A 201 -2.22 -5.81 3.34
CA ASN A 201 -2.71 -4.57 3.95
C ASN A 201 -4.23 -4.60 4.13
N MET A 202 -4.96 -4.96 3.08
CA MET A 202 -6.42 -5.04 3.13
C MET A 202 -6.92 -6.11 4.12
N ALA A 203 -6.15 -7.19 4.31
CA ALA A 203 -6.43 -8.22 5.32
C ALA A 203 -5.97 -7.81 6.73
N LEU A 204 -5.47 -6.59 6.93
CA LEU A 204 -4.99 -6.05 8.20
C LEU A 204 -3.91 -6.91 8.87
N VAL A 205 -3.09 -7.61 8.09
CA VAL A 205 -2.01 -8.45 8.62
C VAL A 205 -1.00 -7.58 9.36
N GLN A 206 -0.69 -7.92 10.59
CA GLN A 206 0.26 -7.22 11.44
C GLN A 206 1.07 -8.22 12.28
N PRO A 207 2.11 -7.77 13.00
CA PRO A 207 2.92 -8.68 13.80
C PRO A 207 2.08 -9.52 14.75
N GLY A 208 2.25 -10.86 14.66
CA GLY A 208 1.51 -11.83 15.47
C GLY A 208 0.19 -12.31 14.87
N SER A 209 -0.33 -11.69 13.80
CA SER A 209 -1.55 -12.19 13.12
C SER A 209 -1.37 -13.62 12.64
N LEU A 210 -2.34 -14.48 12.94
CA LEU A 210 -2.43 -15.84 12.40
C LEU A 210 -3.10 -15.78 11.03
N VAL A 211 -2.34 -16.13 9.99
CA VAL A 211 -2.78 -16.01 8.59
C VAL A 211 -2.79 -17.37 7.92
N ILE A 212 -3.84 -17.68 7.16
CA ILE A 212 -3.90 -18.89 6.35
C ILE A 212 -4.13 -18.57 4.87
N ASP A 213 -3.39 -19.29 4.02
CA ASP A 213 -3.66 -19.44 2.59
C ASP A 213 -4.10 -20.88 2.28
N PRO A 214 -5.39 -21.10 2.03
CA PRO A 214 -5.91 -22.44 1.73
C PRO A 214 -5.55 -22.94 0.32
N PHE A 215 -4.94 -22.11 -0.52
CA PHE A 215 -4.49 -22.46 -1.88
C PHE A 215 -3.06 -21.99 -2.09
N VAL A 216 -2.17 -22.38 -1.17
CA VAL A 216 -0.87 -21.74 -0.98
C VAL A 216 0.04 -21.80 -2.22
N GLY A 217 -0.13 -22.79 -3.08
CA GLY A 217 0.67 -22.91 -4.29
C GLY A 217 2.16 -22.81 -3.99
N THR A 218 2.85 -21.83 -4.58
CA THR A 218 4.28 -21.58 -4.34
C THR A 218 4.56 -20.65 -3.16
N GLY A 219 3.55 -20.31 -2.35
CA GLY A 219 3.67 -19.43 -1.18
C GLY A 219 3.72 -17.94 -1.51
N SER A 220 3.27 -17.55 -2.71
CA SER A 220 3.40 -16.16 -3.19
C SER A 220 2.76 -15.14 -2.28
N VAL A 221 1.61 -15.46 -1.71
CA VAL A 221 0.83 -14.58 -0.82
C VAL A 221 1.40 -14.60 0.60
N LEU A 222 1.91 -15.74 1.07
CA LEU A 222 2.43 -15.86 2.43
C LEU A 222 3.77 -15.16 2.64
N VAL A 223 4.58 -14.95 1.58
CA VAL A 223 5.83 -14.18 1.69
C VAL A 223 5.58 -12.75 2.18
N PRO A 224 4.69 -11.95 1.57
CA PRO A 224 4.30 -10.64 2.09
C PRO A 224 3.69 -10.69 3.50
N CYS A 225 2.80 -11.65 3.77
CA CYS A 225 2.17 -11.78 5.08
C CYS A 225 3.22 -11.96 6.20
N THR A 226 4.21 -12.82 5.96
CA THR A 226 5.30 -13.03 6.92
C THR A 226 6.24 -11.84 6.99
N THR A 227 6.47 -11.12 5.88
CA THR A 227 7.24 -9.86 5.88
C THR A 227 6.62 -8.83 6.82
N PHE A 228 5.30 -8.80 6.89
CA PHE A 228 4.57 -7.93 7.81
C PHE A 228 4.36 -8.53 9.22
N GLY A 229 5.07 -9.62 9.53
CA GLY A 229 5.11 -10.21 10.87
C GLY A 229 4.00 -11.22 11.15
N GLY A 230 3.22 -11.61 10.13
CA GLY A 230 2.21 -12.66 10.25
C GLY A 230 2.81 -14.04 10.52
N ILE A 231 2.14 -14.84 11.32
CA ILE A 231 2.42 -16.26 11.55
C ILE A 231 1.56 -17.03 10.54
N CYS A 232 2.20 -17.57 9.52
CA CYS A 232 1.53 -18.05 8.33
C CYS A 232 1.38 -19.57 8.29
N PHE A 233 0.23 -20.01 7.77
CA PHE A 233 -0.12 -21.39 7.47
C PHE A 233 -0.55 -21.49 6.02
N GLY A 234 -0.25 -22.61 5.38
CA GLY A 234 -0.65 -22.84 4.01
C GLY A 234 -1.15 -24.26 3.79
N THR A 235 -2.22 -24.39 2.99
CA THR A 235 -2.68 -25.72 2.53
C THR A 235 -2.72 -25.76 1.02
N ASP A 236 -2.47 -26.94 0.44
CA ASP A 236 -2.67 -27.21 -0.98
C ASP A 236 -3.00 -28.67 -1.19
N ILE A 237 -3.77 -28.98 -2.22
CA ILE A 237 -4.10 -30.36 -2.59
C ILE A 237 -2.93 -31.03 -3.32
N ASP A 238 -2.12 -30.26 -4.05
CA ASP A 238 -0.99 -30.77 -4.83
C ASP A 238 0.30 -30.85 -3.99
N SER A 239 0.62 -32.05 -3.52
CA SER A 239 1.83 -32.27 -2.75
C SER A 239 3.13 -31.92 -3.50
N ARG A 240 3.13 -31.97 -4.83
CA ARG A 240 4.31 -31.64 -5.64
C ARG A 240 4.69 -30.18 -5.52
N VAL A 241 3.69 -29.31 -5.44
CA VAL A 241 3.91 -27.87 -5.25
C VAL A 241 4.44 -27.57 -3.86
N LEU A 242 3.94 -28.27 -2.84
CA LEU A 242 4.41 -28.13 -1.46
C LEU A 242 5.87 -28.61 -1.27
N HIS A 243 6.25 -29.73 -1.90
CA HIS A 243 7.61 -30.27 -1.82
C HIS A 243 8.62 -29.51 -2.68
N GLY A 244 8.13 -28.82 -3.72
CA GLY A 244 8.97 -28.09 -4.67
C GLY A 244 9.58 -28.97 -5.77
N LYS A 245 10.52 -28.40 -6.52
CA LYS A 245 11.18 -29.05 -7.66
C LYS A 245 12.64 -28.64 -7.77
N ALA A 246 13.53 -29.59 -8.03
CA ALA A 246 14.96 -29.33 -8.28
C ALA A 246 15.65 -28.53 -7.17
N GLY A 247 15.36 -28.85 -5.91
CA GLY A 247 15.92 -28.17 -4.74
C GLY A 247 15.29 -26.81 -4.40
N LYS A 248 14.35 -26.34 -5.21
CA LYS A 248 13.60 -25.10 -4.98
C LYS A 248 12.21 -25.43 -4.44
N SER A 249 11.78 -24.73 -3.41
CA SER A 249 10.51 -24.97 -2.71
C SER A 249 9.98 -23.69 -2.07
N ILE A 250 8.82 -23.76 -1.43
CA ILE A 250 8.30 -22.68 -0.60
C ILE A 250 9.36 -22.28 0.45
N LYS A 251 10.00 -23.27 1.10
CA LYS A 251 11.05 -22.99 2.09
C LYS A 251 12.18 -22.15 1.51
N SER A 252 12.66 -22.44 0.30
CA SER A 252 13.74 -21.64 -0.31
C SER A 252 13.35 -20.18 -0.56
N ASN A 253 12.07 -19.90 -0.88
CA ASN A 253 11.58 -18.53 -0.95
C ASN A 253 11.67 -17.80 0.39
N PHE A 254 11.28 -18.46 1.47
CA PHE A 254 11.34 -17.86 2.81
C PHE A 254 12.78 -17.69 3.32
N ASP A 255 13.64 -18.65 3.06
CA ASP A 255 15.08 -18.56 3.38
C ASP A 255 15.74 -17.39 2.62
N GLN A 256 15.40 -17.21 1.33
CA GLN A 256 15.88 -16.10 0.49
C GLN A 256 15.61 -14.73 1.13
N TYR A 257 14.45 -14.56 1.73
CA TYR A 257 14.04 -13.30 2.37
C TYR A 257 14.32 -13.27 3.88
N LYS A 258 14.95 -14.32 4.43
CA LYS A 258 15.20 -14.48 5.88
C LYS A 258 13.93 -14.41 6.71
N LEU A 259 12.86 -15.01 6.22
CA LEU A 259 11.56 -15.06 6.84
C LEU A 259 11.33 -16.38 7.56
N ARG A 260 10.42 -16.37 8.55
CA ARG A 260 9.96 -17.61 9.18
C ARG A 260 9.22 -18.46 8.15
N VAL A 261 9.62 -19.72 7.98
CA VAL A 261 8.94 -20.65 7.09
C VAL A 261 7.53 -20.94 7.62
N PRO A 262 6.48 -20.90 6.78
CA PRO A 262 5.12 -21.21 7.19
C PRO A 262 4.94 -22.70 7.47
N ASP A 263 3.95 -23.04 8.30
CA ASP A 263 3.49 -24.42 8.44
C ASP A 263 2.64 -24.81 7.24
N LEU A 264 3.00 -25.93 6.59
CA LEU A 264 2.38 -26.39 5.34
C LEU A 264 1.72 -27.73 5.53
N ILE A 265 0.47 -27.86 5.07
CA ILE A 265 -0.32 -29.08 5.18
C ILE A 265 -0.89 -29.43 3.80
N ARG A 266 -0.69 -30.69 3.37
CA ARG A 266 -1.44 -31.19 2.21
C ARG A 266 -2.88 -31.44 2.60
N ALA A 267 -3.81 -30.73 1.98
CA ALA A 267 -5.23 -30.85 2.28
C ALA A 267 -6.10 -30.64 1.04
N ASP A 268 -7.23 -31.31 1.05
CA ASP A 268 -8.37 -30.99 0.19
C ASP A 268 -9.32 -30.10 0.99
N ASN A 269 -9.38 -28.81 0.66
CA ASN A 269 -10.19 -27.82 1.39
C ASN A 269 -11.71 -28.04 1.23
N SER A 270 -12.16 -28.92 0.33
CA SER A 270 -13.54 -29.38 0.32
C SER A 270 -13.89 -30.24 1.56
N ARG A 271 -12.86 -30.73 2.26
CA ARG A 271 -12.94 -31.47 3.53
C ARG A 271 -11.85 -30.94 4.45
N SER A 272 -12.07 -29.72 4.97
CA SER A 272 -11.08 -29.02 5.77
C SER A 272 -10.47 -29.91 6.86
N PRO A 273 -9.12 -30.00 6.96
CA PRO A 273 -8.45 -30.70 8.06
C PRO A 273 -8.45 -29.92 9.37
N LEU A 274 -8.86 -28.67 9.31
CA LEU A 274 -8.83 -27.77 10.46
C LEU A 274 -10.02 -28.03 11.40
N ARG A 275 -9.73 -28.28 12.66
CA ARG A 275 -10.76 -28.52 13.69
C ARG A 275 -11.56 -27.26 14.00
N CYS A 276 -10.90 -26.11 13.95
CA CYS A 276 -11.50 -24.81 14.25
C CYS A 276 -10.88 -23.75 13.34
N PRO A 277 -11.59 -23.27 12.34
CA PRO A 277 -11.11 -22.20 11.47
C PRO A 277 -11.06 -20.82 12.14
N HIS A 278 -11.66 -20.65 13.30
CA HIS A 278 -11.74 -19.37 14.02
C HIS A 278 -10.43 -18.93 14.69
N TYR A 279 -9.37 -19.70 14.60
CA TYR A 279 -8.06 -19.32 15.13
C TYR A 279 -7.29 -18.34 14.22
N PHE A 280 -7.70 -18.21 12.98
CA PHE A 280 -7.01 -17.32 12.05
C PHE A 280 -7.60 -15.91 12.08
N ASP A 281 -6.73 -14.92 12.18
CA ASP A 281 -7.09 -13.50 12.09
C ASP A 281 -7.40 -13.09 10.65
N ALA A 282 -6.78 -13.77 9.67
CA ALA A 282 -7.00 -13.49 8.26
C ALA A 282 -6.88 -14.74 7.37
N VAL A 283 -7.70 -14.77 6.33
CA VAL A 283 -7.56 -15.68 5.18
C VAL A 283 -7.13 -14.84 3.99
N VAL A 284 -5.94 -15.11 3.44
CA VAL A 284 -5.41 -14.36 2.30
C VAL A 284 -5.02 -15.34 1.21
N CYS A 285 -5.75 -15.36 0.11
CA CYS A 285 -5.55 -16.37 -0.93
C CYS A 285 -5.94 -15.89 -2.33
N ASP A 286 -5.44 -16.60 -3.32
CA ASP A 286 -5.85 -16.53 -4.73
C ASP A 286 -6.49 -17.88 -5.12
N PRO A 287 -7.82 -18.02 -5.02
CA PRO A 287 -8.49 -19.28 -5.24
C PRO A 287 -8.45 -19.70 -6.73
N PRO A 288 -8.47 -21.01 -7.04
CA PRO A 288 -8.42 -21.49 -8.41
C PRO A 288 -9.70 -21.13 -9.18
N TYR A 289 -9.57 -20.45 -10.31
CA TYR A 289 -10.71 -19.98 -11.15
C TYR A 289 -11.30 -21.07 -12.08
N GLY A 290 -10.91 -22.32 -11.93
CA GLY A 290 -11.44 -23.43 -12.72
C GLY A 290 -10.95 -23.53 -14.18
N ILE A 291 -10.25 -22.52 -14.69
CA ILE A 291 -9.83 -22.46 -16.10
C ILE A 291 -8.50 -23.20 -16.35
N ARG A 292 -7.58 -23.23 -15.37
CA ARG A 292 -6.24 -23.82 -15.52
C ARG A 292 -5.95 -24.99 -14.57
N ALA A 293 -6.56 -25.02 -13.40
CA ALA A 293 -6.52 -26.17 -12.52
C ALA A 293 -7.61 -27.12 -13.02
N GLY A 294 -7.22 -28.27 -13.58
CA GLY A 294 -8.15 -29.27 -14.11
C GLY A 294 -9.11 -29.78 -13.05
N ALA A 295 -10.11 -29.00 -12.71
CA ALA A 295 -11.28 -29.39 -11.97
C ALA A 295 -12.11 -30.34 -12.84
N ARG A 296 -11.61 -31.55 -13.04
CA ARG A 296 -12.39 -32.63 -13.59
C ARG A 296 -13.42 -33.00 -12.55
N LYS A 297 -14.70 -32.65 -12.85
CA LYS A 297 -15.93 -33.06 -12.15
C LYS A 297 -16.28 -32.22 -10.90
N SER A 298 -16.87 -31.10 -11.13
CA SER A 298 -18.24 -30.76 -10.65
C SER A 298 -18.52 -29.32 -11.08
N GLY A 299 -19.67 -29.05 -11.67
CA GLY A 299 -20.11 -27.72 -12.10
C GLY A 299 -20.48 -26.79 -10.95
N ARG A 300 -19.65 -26.70 -9.89
CA ARG A 300 -19.93 -25.97 -8.64
C ARG A 300 -18.75 -25.13 -8.20
N TYR A 301 -18.35 -24.20 -9.05
CA TYR A 301 -17.35 -23.20 -8.71
C TYR A 301 -17.75 -22.33 -7.52
N VAL A 302 -19.04 -22.05 -7.40
CA VAL A 302 -19.63 -21.25 -6.30
C VAL A 302 -19.53 -21.99 -4.96
N ASP A 303 -19.50 -23.32 -4.94
CA ASP A 303 -19.51 -24.13 -3.72
C ASP A 303 -18.17 -24.10 -2.96
N TYR A 304 -17.01 -23.90 -3.64
CA TYR A 304 -15.72 -23.84 -2.93
C TYR A 304 -15.54 -22.56 -2.13
N ILE A 305 -15.90 -21.44 -2.70
CA ILE A 305 -15.88 -20.15 -2.00
C ILE A 305 -16.93 -20.19 -0.89
N SER A 306 -18.15 -20.66 -1.18
CA SER A 306 -19.19 -20.83 -0.16
C SER A 306 -18.83 -21.79 0.95
N LEU A 307 -18.12 -22.89 0.64
CA LEU A 307 -17.65 -23.86 1.64
C LEU A 307 -16.50 -23.29 2.47
N LEU A 308 -15.59 -22.53 1.87
CA LEU A 308 -14.59 -21.77 2.62
C LEU A 308 -15.28 -20.72 3.51
N PHE A 309 -16.22 -19.96 2.96
CA PHE A 309 -17.02 -19.02 3.73
C PHE A 309 -17.79 -19.72 4.86
N HIS A 310 -18.40 -20.86 4.60
CA HIS A 310 -19.14 -21.62 5.62
C HIS A 310 -18.21 -22.25 6.68
N SER A 311 -17.04 -22.72 6.26
CA SER A 311 -16.03 -23.30 7.16
C SER A 311 -15.30 -22.25 8.00
N PHE A 312 -15.18 -21.01 7.51
CA PHE A 312 -14.53 -19.90 8.20
C PHE A 312 -15.51 -18.89 8.79
N SER A 313 -16.82 -18.97 8.48
CA SER A 313 -17.83 -17.99 8.86
C SER A 313 -19.00 -18.60 9.61
N THR A 314 -18.86 -18.76 10.90
CA THR A 314 -20.05 -18.69 11.76
C THR A 314 -20.25 -17.29 12.39
N ARG A 315 -19.42 -16.31 12.06
CA ARG A 315 -19.52 -14.91 12.51
C ARG A 315 -19.07 -13.87 11.48
N LEU A 316 -19.22 -14.14 10.20
CA LEU A 316 -19.06 -13.09 9.19
C LEU A 316 -20.43 -12.46 8.94
N CYS A 317 -20.63 -11.28 9.49
CA CYS A 317 -21.77 -10.48 9.09
C CYS A 317 -21.72 -10.18 7.60
N ALA A 318 -22.80 -10.54 6.90
CA ALA A 318 -22.98 -10.45 5.45
C ALA A 318 -22.98 -9.00 4.89
N GLY A 319 -22.34 -8.04 5.57
CA GLY A 319 -22.47 -6.61 5.32
C GLY A 319 -21.31 -5.91 4.61
N GLN A 320 -20.13 -6.51 4.48
CA GLN A 320 -18.98 -5.84 3.88
C GLN A 320 -18.19 -6.70 2.89
N LEU A 321 -18.86 -7.33 1.96
CA LEU A 321 -18.26 -7.78 0.70
C LEU A 321 -18.15 -6.56 -0.20
N ASP A 322 -17.03 -5.85 -0.12
CA ASP A 322 -16.76 -4.78 -1.06
C ASP A 322 -16.68 -5.37 -2.48
N ARG A 323 -17.55 -4.94 -3.38
CA ARG A 323 -17.70 -5.46 -4.76
C ARG A 323 -16.38 -5.38 -5.55
N ALA A 324 -15.45 -4.52 -5.14
CA ALA A 324 -14.13 -4.40 -5.74
C ALA A 324 -13.24 -5.63 -5.47
N ALA A 325 -13.27 -6.21 -4.27
CA ALA A 325 -12.50 -7.41 -3.94
C ALA A 325 -13.03 -8.65 -4.66
N THR A 326 -14.36 -8.73 -4.86
CA THR A 326 -14.99 -9.83 -5.61
C THR A 326 -14.72 -9.76 -7.11
N ALA A 327 -14.60 -8.57 -7.70
CA ALA A 327 -14.30 -8.40 -9.13
C ALA A 327 -12.88 -8.84 -9.51
N ALA A 328 -11.92 -8.80 -8.56
CA ALA A 328 -10.55 -9.27 -8.76
C ALA A 328 -10.35 -10.77 -8.40
N GLY A 329 -11.40 -11.46 -7.93
CA GLY A 329 -11.31 -12.87 -7.51
C GLY A 329 -10.51 -13.07 -6.23
N VAL A 330 -10.28 -12.02 -5.46
CA VAL A 330 -9.50 -12.01 -4.22
C VAL A 330 -10.46 -11.96 -3.04
N CYS A 331 -10.35 -12.93 -2.12
CA CYS A 331 -11.17 -13.00 -0.91
C CYS A 331 -10.35 -12.56 0.31
N PHE A 332 -10.88 -11.59 1.04
CA PHE A 332 -10.40 -11.19 2.36
C PHE A 332 -11.49 -11.51 3.39
N LEU A 333 -11.11 -12.20 4.45
CA LEU A 333 -12.00 -12.53 5.55
C LEU A 333 -11.34 -12.11 6.85
N ARG A 334 -12.05 -11.34 7.66
CA ARG A 334 -11.68 -11.05 9.03
C ARG A 334 -12.86 -11.41 9.93
N PRO A 335 -12.66 -12.13 11.05
CA PRO A 335 -13.68 -12.27 12.07
C PRO A 335 -13.94 -10.91 12.73
N GLU A 336 -15.21 -10.60 12.98
CA GLU A 336 -15.55 -9.42 13.80
C GLU A 336 -15.01 -9.62 15.21
N THR A 337 -14.22 -8.69 15.67
CA THR A 337 -13.90 -8.56 17.11
C THR A 337 -15.10 -7.96 17.81
N ASN A 338 -15.72 -8.73 18.71
CA ASN A 338 -16.67 -8.21 19.70
C ASN A 338 -15.96 -7.30 20.68
#